data_f8f7d4d72a668f8f85f4a6d37ced3df9
#
_entry.id   f8f7d4d72a668f8f85f4a6d37ced3df9
#
_cell.length_a   1.000
_cell.length_b   1.000
_cell.length_c   1.000
_cell.angle_alpha   90.00
_cell.angle_beta   90.00
_cell.angle_gamma   90.00
#
_symmetry.space_group_name_H-M   'P 1'
#
loop_
_entity.id
_entity.type
_entity.pdbx_description
1 polymer ?
#
loop_
_entity_poly.entity_id
_entity_poly.type
_entity_poly.pdbx_seq_one_letter_code
_entity_poly.pdbx_strand_id
1 'polypeptide(L)'
;DTSLAGFLDDIDHGVPYINDFSYVGKMKEFRRDVPWTDDDSGGFGDSYGNYERRVIAGNTFDYPAVHGKAILAAGLSFTSCSNEAVEDSIVNMQDYGFVDLVLGKQCQTKMGRGGYFPLQFKTFSPAMQNAITRYCNNGGNIFVSGAFVATDLWCSRVTKSNESDKKFATEVLRYKWRNSRAATNGTVWCVASPAEEFDGEYNYFNELNSESYVVESPDAIEPATPEGYTIMRYPENNLSAGVACGGKYKTVILGFPFESLRSSKQRNKLMNQIIRFFYTK
;
A
#
# COMPACT_ATOMS: atom_id res chain seq x y z
N ASP A 1 0.11 -26.61 6.32
CA ASP A 1 -0.29 -25.48 5.52
C ASP A 1 -0.73 -25.95 4.13
N THR A 2 -2.00 -26.25 4.03
CA THR A 2 -2.57 -26.81 2.81
C THR A 2 -2.66 -25.80 1.67
N SER A 3 -2.85 -24.54 1.99
CA SER A 3 -2.97 -23.50 0.96
C SER A 3 -1.65 -23.31 0.22
N LEU A 4 -0.54 -23.36 0.92
CA LEU A 4 0.79 -23.24 0.34
C LEU A 4 1.13 -24.39 -0.60
N ALA A 5 0.86 -25.63 -0.18
CA ALA A 5 1.09 -26.80 -1.00
C ALA A 5 0.20 -26.79 -2.25
N GLY A 6 -1.07 -26.50 -2.08
CA GLY A 6 -2.01 -26.37 -3.19
C GLY A 6 -1.62 -25.29 -4.19
N PHE A 7 -1.17 -24.15 -3.69
CA PHE A 7 -0.68 -23.07 -4.53
C PHE A 7 0.54 -23.47 -5.38
N LEU A 8 1.47 -24.20 -4.79
CA LEU A 8 2.67 -24.64 -5.50
C LEU A 8 2.36 -25.67 -6.61
N ASP A 9 1.28 -26.41 -6.46
CA ASP A 9 0.84 -27.39 -7.44
C ASP A 9 -0.05 -26.81 -8.56
N ASP A 10 -0.59 -25.61 -8.34
CA ASP A 10 -1.43 -24.95 -9.33
C ASP A 10 -0.58 -24.16 -10.32
N ILE A 11 -0.34 -24.80 -11.45
CA ILE A 11 0.63 -24.34 -12.42
C ILE A 11 0.06 -23.44 -13.50
N ASP A 12 -1.25 -23.40 -13.63
CA ASP A 12 -1.85 -22.75 -14.80
C ASP A 12 -2.27 -21.30 -14.51
N HIS A 13 -2.25 -20.89 -13.28
CA HIS A 13 -2.87 -19.65 -12.90
C HIS A 13 -1.90 -18.55 -12.43
N GLY A 14 -0.69 -18.88 -12.08
CA GLY A 14 0.30 -17.89 -11.62
C GLY A 14 -0.15 -17.03 -10.43
N VAL A 15 -1.30 -17.33 -9.86
CA VAL A 15 -1.97 -16.56 -8.83
C VAL A 15 -2.33 -17.48 -7.66
N PRO A 16 -1.94 -17.15 -6.44
CA PRO A 16 -2.00 -18.06 -5.30
C PRO A 16 -3.36 -18.16 -4.62
N TYR A 17 -4.45 -17.96 -5.29
CA TYR A 17 -5.74 -17.89 -4.63
C TYR A 17 -6.56 -19.18 -4.69
N ILE A 18 -6.29 -20.03 -5.66
CA ILE A 18 -7.20 -21.14 -6.01
C ILE A 18 -7.28 -22.16 -4.92
N ASN A 19 -6.16 -22.41 -4.26
CA ASN A 19 -6.06 -23.39 -3.20
C ASN A 19 -5.88 -22.78 -1.80
N ASP A 20 -6.03 -21.48 -1.68
CA ASP A 20 -6.04 -20.81 -0.38
C ASP A 20 -7.47 -20.76 0.18
N PHE A 21 -7.83 -21.81 0.89
CA PHE A 21 -9.13 -21.92 1.53
C PHE A 21 -9.31 -20.99 2.75
N SER A 22 -8.25 -20.36 3.21
CA SER A 22 -8.34 -19.37 4.27
C SER A 22 -8.77 -18.00 3.76
N TYR A 23 -8.64 -17.76 2.47
CA TYR A 23 -9.03 -16.50 1.86
C TYR A 23 -10.50 -16.55 1.40
N VAL A 24 -11.29 -15.67 1.97
CA VAL A 24 -12.69 -15.50 1.61
C VAL A 24 -12.89 -14.10 1.07
N GLY A 25 -13.09 -13.97 -0.22
CA GLY A 25 -13.30 -12.67 -0.86
C GLY A 25 -12.63 -12.55 -2.21
N LYS A 26 -12.56 -11.31 -2.70
CA LYS A 26 -11.91 -11.01 -3.98
C LYS A 26 -10.40 -11.05 -3.84
N MET A 27 -9.77 -11.70 -4.79
CA MET A 27 -8.33 -11.73 -4.89
C MET A 27 -7.75 -10.35 -5.08
N LYS A 28 -6.82 -9.96 -4.24
CA LYS A 28 -6.05 -8.72 -4.32
C LYS A 28 -4.61 -9.03 -4.69
N GLU A 29 -4.32 -8.83 -5.92
CA GLU A 29 -3.00 -9.08 -6.46
C GLU A 29 -1.97 -8.04 -6.07
N PHE A 30 -0.72 -8.33 -6.27
CA PHE A 30 0.39 -7.46 -5.90
C PHE A 30 1.02 -6.73 -7.08
N ARG A 31 0.80 -7.14 -8.32
CA ARG A 31 1.29 -6.43 -9.51
C ARG A 31 0.17 -6.09 -10.48
N ARG A 32 -0.69 -5.22 -10.07
CA ARG A 32 -1.87 -4.81 -10.84
C ARG A 32 -1.56 -3.97 -12.06
N ASP A 33 -0.39 -3.36 -12.10
CA ASP A 33 0.10 -2.55 -13.19
C ASP A 33 0.60 -3.38 -14.38
N VAL A 34 0.84 -4.65 -14.16
CA VAL A 34 1.24 -5.56 -15.22
C VAL A 34 0.01 -6.26 -15.77
N PRO A 35 -0.36 -5.98 -17.01
CA PRO A 35 -1.40 -6.74 -17.65
C PRO A 35 -0.95 -8.17 -17.77
N TRP A 36 -1.89 -9.06 -17.64
CA TRP A 36 -1.72 -10.45 -17.81
C TRP A 36 -1.14 -10.82 -19.15
N THR A 37 -0.41 -11.90 -19.20
CA THR A 37 0.10 -12.47 -20.42
C THR A 37 -1.01 -12.88 -21.38
N ASP A 38 -0.69 -13.03 -22.63
CA ASP A 38 -1.62 -13.18 -23.75
C ASP A 38 -2.45 -14.45 -23.80
N ASP A 39 -2.24 -15.38 -22.92
CA ASP A 39 -3.11 -16.52 -22.83
C ASP A 39 -4.44 -16.11 -22.17
N ASP A 40 -5.49 -16.72 -22.55
CA ASP A 40 -6.82 -16.39 -22.05
C ASP A 40 -7.08 -16.87 -20.61
N SER A 41 -6.11 -17.48 -19.99
CA SER A 41 -6.15 -17.93 -18.61
C SER A 41 -5.94 -16.84 -17.58
N GLY A 42 -5.83 -15.62 -18.03
CA GLY A 42 -5.48 -14.45 -17.35
C GLY A 42 -5.97 -14.28 -15.94
N GLY A 43 -5.19 -13.67 -15.18
CA GLY A 43 -5.43 -13.15 -13.84
C GLY A 43 -4.79 -11.81 -13.72
N PHE A 44 -4.50 -11.43 -12.55
CA PHE A 44 -3.94 -10.16 -12.23
C PHE A 44 -2.69 -10.33 -11.45
N GLY A 45 -1.84 -9.41 -11.71
CA GLY A 45 -0.64 -9.34 -10.96
C GLY A 45 0.31 -10.44 -11.35
N ASP A 46 0.35 -10.74 -12.60
CA ASP A 46 1.45 -11.51 -13.12
C ASP A 46 2.74 -10.87 -12.63
N SER A 47 3.37 -11.56 -11.73
CA SER A 47 4.54 -11.11 -11.04
C SER A 47 5.80 -11.44 -11.82
N TYR A 48 5.87 -11.26 -13.09
CA TYR A 48 6.92 -11.85 -13.90
C TYR A 48 6.85 -13.39 -13.88
N GLY A 49 6.76 -14.04 -15.00
CA GLY A 49 6.64 -15.49 -15.11
C GLY A 49 7.68 -16.31 -14.34
N ASN A 50 8.82 -15.72 -13.97
CA ASN A 50 9.84 -16.34 -13.13
C ASN A 50 9.40 -16.64 -11.69
N TYR A 51 8.33 -16.01 -11.22
CA TYR A 51 7.78 -16.20 -9.88
C TYR A 51 6.44 -16.89 -9.84
N GLU A 52 5.90 -17.19 -10.98
CA GLU A 52 4.80 -18.15 -11.07
C GLU A 52 5.20 -19.42 -10.32
N ARG A 53 4.28 -19.96 -9.53
CA ARG A 53 4.49 -21.16 -8.72
C ARG A 53 5.53 -21.00 -7.59
N ARG A 54 6.00 -19.81 -7.31
CA ARG A 54 6.87 -19.55 -6.17
C ARG A 54 6.15 -18.74 -5.13
N VAL A 55 6.20 -19.21 -3.91
CA VAL A 55 5.72 -18.47 -2.77
C VAL A 55 6.80 -17.49 -2.35
N ILE A 56 6.49 -16.21 -2.44
CA ILE A 56 7.31 -15.13 -1.92
C ILE A 56 6.42 -14.19 -1.11
N ALA A 57 7.00 -13.49 -0.17
CA ALA A 57 6.31 -12.49 0.61
C ALA A 57 5.64 -11.47 -0.33
N GLY A 58 4.37 -11.16 -0.07
CA GLY A 58 3.58 -10.33 -0.93
C GLY A 58 2.85 -11.06 -2.05
N ASN A 59 3.29 -12.23 -2.45
CA ASN A 59 2.55 -13.12 -3.33
C ASN A 59 1.65 -14.08 -2.55
N THR A 60 1.89 -14.21 -1.27
CA THR A 60 1.20 -15.14 -0.39
C THR A 60 0.21 -14.46 0.54
N PHE A 61 -0.14 -13.21 0.27
CA PHE A 61 -1.07 -12.42 1.10
C PHE A 61 -0.64 -12.23 2.55
N ASP A 62 0.65 -12.25 2.81
CA ASP A 62 1.20 -12.09 4.16
C ASP A 62 1.47 -10.63 4.56
N TYR A 63 1.04 -9.65 3.76
CA TYR A 63 1.19 -8.23 4.08
C TYR A 63 0.67 -7.86 5.48
N PRO A 64 -0.54 -8.29 5.88
CA PRO A 64 -1.02 -8.03 7.23
C PRO A 64 -0.11 -8.63 8.30
N ALA A 65 0.52 -9.78 8.03
CA ALA A 65 1.46 -10.39 8.96
C ALA A 65 2.75 -9.58 9.09
N VAL A 66 3.26 -9.01 7.99
CA VAL A 66 4.47 -8.18 7.99
C VAL A 66 4.24 -6.88 8.78
N HIS A 67 3.14 -6.19 8.51
CA HIS A 67 2.74 -4.97 9.23
C HIS A 67 2.44 -5.27 10.70
N GLY A 68 1.63 -6.29 10.95
CA GLY A 68 1.23 -6.70 12.29
C GLY A 68 2.41 -7.09 13.19
N LYS A 69 3.44 -7.77 12.66
CA LYS A 69 4.67 -8.05 13.42
C LYS A 69 5.37 -6.77 13.86
N ALA A 70 5.38 -5.74 13.01
CA ALA A 70 5.99 -4.45 13.36
C ALA A 70 5.15 -3.68 14.39
N ILE A 71 3.81 -3.75 14.32
CA ILE A 71 2.88 -3.20 15.32
C ILE A 71 3.07 -3.90 16.68
N LEU A 72 3.15 -5.24 16.69
CA LEU A 72 3.42 -6.01 17.90
C LEU A 72 4.77 -5.65 18.52
N ALA A 73 5.81 -5.47 17.69
CA ALA A 73 7.13 -5.06 18.15
C ALA A 73 7.13 -3.65 18.79
N ALA A 74 6.18 -2.80 18.42
CA ALA A 74 5.95 -1.50 19.05
C ALA A 74 5.07 -1.57 20.32
N GLY A 75 4.66 -2.76 20.74
CA GLY A 75 3.90 -2.99 21.98
C GLY A 75 2.39 -2.86 21.84
N LEU A 76 1.85 -2.83 20.64
CA LEU A 76 0.41 -2.76 20.38
C LEU A 76 -0.13 -4.06 19.81
N SER A 77 -1.39 -4.35 20.06
CA SER A 77 -2.12 -5.42 19.38
C SER A 77 -2.76 -4.90 18.09
N PHE A 78 -3.09 -5.79 17.18
CA PHE A 78 -3.77 -5.46 15.93
C PHE A 78 -4.84 -6.49 15.58
N THR A 79 -5.77 -6.05 14.75
CA THR A 79 -6.73 -6.89 14.03
C THR A 79 -6.58 -6.58 12.54
N SER A 80 -6.63 -7.58 11.69
CA SER A 80 -6.62 -7.41 10.24
C SER A 80 -7.95 -7.78 9.63
N CYS A 81 -8.31 -7.09 8.56
CA CYS A 81 -9.49 -7.40 7.75
C CYS A 81 -9.20 -7.05 6.28
N SER A 82 -10.03 -7.54 5.38
CA SER A 82 -9.97 -7.13 3.99
C SER A 82 -10.54 -5.71 3.81
N ASN A 83 -10.19 -5.06 2.70
CA ASN A 83 -10.76 -3.76 2.33
C ASN A 83 -12.27 -3.86 2.16
N GLU A 84 -12.77 -4.96 1.60
CA GLU A 84 -14.20 -5.21 1.43
C GLU A 84 -14.94 -5.22 2.76
N ALA A 85 -14.36 -5.77 3.82
CA ALA A 85 -15.01 -5.77 5.13
C ALA A 85 -15.23 -4.35 5.67
N VAL A 86 -14.36 -3.41 5.35
CA VAL A 86 -14.53 -1.99 5.66
C VAL A 86 -15.54 -1.35 4.72
N GLU A 87 -15.44 -1.61 3.42
CA GLU A 87 -16.33 -1.07 2.38
C GLU A 87 -17.77 -1.49 2.61
N ASP A 88 -17.99 -2.73 3.01
CA ASP A 88 -19.30 -3.32 3.33
C ASP A 88 -19.76 -3.00 4.76
N SER A 89 -18.99 -2.20 5.50
CA SER A 89 -19.30 -1.78 6.88
C SER A 89 -19.41 -2.96 7.87
N ILE A 90 -18.77 -4.08 7.59
CA ILE A 90 -18.64 -5.22 8.52
C ILE A 90 -17.66 -4.86 9.64
N VAL A 91 -16.58 -4.14 9.29
CA VAL A 91 -15.60 -3.63 10.26
C VAL A 91 -15.73 -2.12 10.35
N ASN A 92 -15.89 -1.62 11.56
CA ASN A 92 -15.95 -0.19 11.83
C ASN A 92 -14.57 0.32 12.25
N MET A 93 -13.96 1.17 11.45
CA MET A 93 -12.64 1.74 11.76
C MET A 93 -12.64 2.60 13.04
N GLN A 94 -13.79 3.13 13.48
CA GLN A 94 -13.89 3.94 14.71
C GLN A 94 -13.55 3.15 15.98
N ASP A 95 -13.54 1.84 15.93
CA ASP A 95 -13.24 0.98 17.07
C ASP A 95 -11.72 0.86 17.34
N TYR A 96 -10.90 1.47 16.47
CA TYR A 96 -9.44 1.34 16.49
C TYR A 96 -8.75 2.69 16.71
N GLY A 97 -7.66 2.68 17.47
CA GLY A 97 -6.86 3.88 17.78
C GLY A 97 -6.12 4.46 16.58
N PHE A 98 -5.73 3.62 15.64
CA PHE A 98 -5.26 4.02 14.31
C PHE A 98 -5.55 2.90 13.30
N VAL A 99 -5.53 3.25 12.02
CA VAL A 99 -5.70 2.34 10.89
C VAL A 99 -4.43 2.31 10.06
N ASP A 100 -4.00 1.11 9.69
CA ASP A 100 -2.89 0.85 8.77
C ASP A 100 -3.48 0.28 7.47
N LEU A 101 -3.52 1.09 6.42
CA LEU A 101 -4.04 0.71 5.11
C LEU A 101 -2.91 0.24 4.20
N VAL A 102 -2.89 -1.06 3.97
CA VAL A 102 -1.87 -1.74 3.17
C VAL A 102 -2.32 -1.81 1.71
N LEU A 103 -1.69 -1.05 0.84
CA LEU A 103 -2.04 -1.01 -0.58
C LEU A 103 -1.06 -1.74 -1.50
N GLY A 104 0.15 -2.03 -1.02
CA GLY A 104 1.16 -2.75 -1.80
C GLY A 104 1.40 -2.12 -3.17
N LYS A 105 1.20 -2.89 -4.21
CA LYS A 105 1.24 -2.43 -5.62
C LYS A 105 -0.15 -2.36 -6.25
N GLN A 106 -1.19 -2.27 -5.45
CA GLN A 106 -2.57 -2.14 -5.93
C GLN A 106 -2.72 -0.86 -6.76
N CYS A 107 -3.26 -0.99 -7.94
CA CYS A 107 -3.70 0.11 -8.78
C CYS A 107 -4.85 -0.35 -9.68
N GLN A 108 -5.59 0.61 -10.20
CA GLN A 108 -6.73 0.34 -11.06
C GLN A 108 -6.30 -0.40 -12.32
N THR A 109 -6.94 -1.53 -12.60
CA THR A 109 -6.59 -2.44 -13.69
C THR A 109 -7.81 -2.83 -14.50
N LYS A 110 -7.64 -2.90 -15.83
CA LYS A 110 -8.63 -3.48 -16.74
C LYS A 110 -8.58 -5.00 -16.64
N MET A 111 -9.76 -5.60 -16.50
CA MET A 111 -9.91 -7.04 -16.46
C MET A 111 -10.26 -7.59 -17.84
N GLY A 112 -9.58 -8.68 -18.25
CA GLY A 112 -9.89 -9.43 -19.46
C GLY A 112 -9.59 -8.70 -20.78
N ARG A 113 -9.65 -9.45 -21.88
CA ARG A 113 -9.52 -8.91 -23.23
C ARG A 113 -10.77 -8.09 -23.62
N GLY A 114 -10.56 -7.01 -24.35
CA GLY A 114 -11.65 -6.23 -24.93
C GLY A 114 -12.41 -5.32 -23.96
N GLY A 115 -12.02 -5.24 -22.71
CA GLY A 115 -12.63 -4.30 -21.76
C GLY A 115 -14.07 -4.62 -21.33
N TYR A 116 -14.46 -5.89 -21.45
CA TYR A 116 -15.81 -6.35 -21.07
C TYR A 116 -16.02 -6.45 -19.56
N PHE A 117 -14.95 -6.39 -18.79
CA PHE A 117 -15.03 -6.50 -17.33
C PHE A 117 -14.85 -5.14 -16.66
N PRO A 118 -15.50 -4.91 -15.51
CA PRO A 118 -15.35 -3.66 -14.79
C PRO A 118 -13.91 -3.48 -14.34
N LEU A 119 -13.49 -2.22 -14.23
CA LEU A 119 -12.22 -1.86 -13.63
C LEU A 119 -12.19 -2.33 -12.17
N GLN A 120 -11.09 -2.91 -11.75
CA GLN A 120 -10.90 -3.41 -10.40
C GLN A 120 -9.63 -2.84 -9.77
N PHE A 121 -9.48 -3.08 -8.48
CA PHE A 121 -8.26 -2.79 -7.72
C PHE A 121 -7.89 -1.31 -7.64
N LYS A 122 -8.86 -0.42 -7.74
CA LYS A 122 -8.63 1.00 -7.43
C LYS A 122 -8.09 1.12 -6.00
N THR A 123 -7.02 1.90 -5.81
CA THR A 123 -6.37 2.08 -4.50
C THR A 123 -7.36 2.55 -3.43
N PHE A 124 -8.21 3.51 -3.80
CA PHE A 124 -9.26 4.02 -2.94
C PHE A 124 -10.59 3.99 -3.68
N SER A 125 -11.37 2.95 -3.47
CA SER A 125 -12.72 2.89 -3.98
C SER A 125 -13.59 4.01 -3.37
N PRO A 126 -14.71 4.42 -3.99
CA PRO A 126 -15.60 5.41 -3.39
C PRO A 126 -16.10 5.01 -1.99
N ALA A 127 -16.32 3.72 -1.74
CA ALA A 127 -16.74 3.22 -0.43
C ALA A 127 -15.61 3.39 0.60
N MET A 128 -14.37 3.02 0.23
CA MET A 128 -13.19 3.21 1.08
C MET A 128 -12.92 4.70 1.35
N GLN A 129 -13.03 5.56 0.34
CA GLN A 129 -12.88 7.01 0.53
C GLN A 129 -13.89 7.56 1.56
N ASN A 130 -15.14 7.13 1.47
CA ASN A 130 -16.19 7.53 2.42
C ASN A 130 -15.90 7.03 3.84
N ALA A 131 -15.44 5.79 3.97
CA ALA A 131 -15.10 5.21 5.27
C ALA A 131 -13.90 5.94 5.92
N ILE A 132 -12.84 6.19 5.17
CA ILE A 132 -11.66 6.94 5.63
C ILE A 132 -12.06 8.38 5.99
N THR A 133 -12.87 9.03 5.16
CA THR A 133 -13.31 10.41 5.43
C THR A 133 -14.06 10.50 6.76
N ARG A 134 -14.97 9.58 7.03
CA ARG A 134 -15.70 9.52 8.32
C ARG A 134 -14.73 9.28 9.48
N TYR A 135 -13.82 8.34 9.32
CA TYR A 135 -12.84 7.99 10.33
C TYR A 135 -11.95 9.18 10.71
N CYS A 136 -11.35 9.83 9.72
CA CYS A 136 -10.48 10.99 9.93
C CYS A 136 -11.25 12.18 10.52
N ASN A 137 -12.45 12.47 10.02
CA ASN A 137 -13.28 13.55 10.55
C ASN A 137 -13.67 13.36 12.02
N ASN A 138 -13.69 12.12 12.51
CA ASN A 138 -13.90 11.79 13.92
C ASN A 138 -12.60 11.73 14.74
N GLY A 139 -11.47 12.11 14.16
CA GLY A 139 -10.18 12.17 14.85
C GLY A 139 -9.33 10.89 14.74
N GLY A 140 -9.70 9.96 13.88
CA GLY A 140 -8.95 8.72 13.66
C GLY A 140 -7.65 8.94 12.88
N ASN A 141 -6.54 8.38 13.34
CA ASN A 141 -5.24 8.47 12.70
C ASN A 141 -5.06 7.37 11.67
N ILE A 142 -4.43 7.68 10.53
CA ILE A 142 -4.25 6.71 9.46
C ILE A 142 -2.83 6.69 8.90
N PHE A 143 -2.30 5.49 8.77
CA PHE A 143 -1.11 5.18 8.01
C PHE A 143 -1.51 4.52 6.68
N VAL A 144 -0.91 4.96 5.58
CA VAL A 144 -1.14 4.39 4.25
C VAL A 144 0.20 4.17 3.57
N SER A 145 0.41 2.99 3.01
CA SER A 145 1.61 2.70 2.22
C SER A 145 1.29 1.95 0.94
N GLY A 146 1.96 2.32 -0.15
CA GLY A 146 1.79 1.65 -1.43
C GLY A 146 2.51 2.36 -2.57
N ALA A 147 2.84 1.63 -3.63
CA ALA A 147 3.59 2.16 -4.76
C ALA A 147 2.76 3.11 -5.66
N PHE A 148 1.43 3.02 -5.62
CA PHE A 148 0.54 3.78 -6.50
C PHE A 148 -0.50 4.59 -5.73
N VAL A 149 -0.18 4.99 -4.50
CA VAL A 149 -1.09 5.76 -3.63
C VAL A 149 -1.58 7.06 -4.26
N ALA A 150 -0.78 7.65 -5.13
CA ALA A 150 -1.11 8.89 -5.81
C ALA A 150 -1.29 8.71 -7.33
N THR A 151 -0.44 7.93 -7.99
CA THR A 151 -0.52 7.70 -9.43
C THR A 151 -1.89 7.17 -9.84
N ASP A 152 -2.49 6.28 -9.08
CA ASP A 152 -3.81 5.73 -9.39
C ASP A 152 -4.94 6.78 -9.34
N LEU A 153 -4.77 7.85 -8.57
CA LEU A 153 -5.74 8.94 -8.46
C LEU A 153 -5.51 10.08 -9.46
N TRP A 154 -4.27 10.32 -9.87
CA TRP A 154 -3.90 11.42 -10.77
C TRP A 154 -3.59 11.01 -12.19
N CYS A 155 -2.93 9.88 -12.37
CA CYS A 155 -2.36 9.43 -13.64
C CYS A 155 -2.72 8.00 -14.00
N SER A 156 -3.91 7.54 -13.63
CA SER A 156 -4.34 6.18 -13.98
C SER A 156 -4.24 5.93 -15.48
N ARG A 157 -3.59 4.84 -15.87
CA ARG A 157 -3.50 4.41 -17.27
C ARG A 157 -4.85 3.96 -17.83
N VAL A 158 -5.80 3.73 -16.96
CA VAL A 158 -7.06 3.04 -17.26
C VAL A 158 -8.24 3.99 -17.26
N THR A 159 -8.22 5.00 -16.42
CA THR A 159 -9.28 6.02 -16.33
C THR A 159 -8.71 7.41 -16.37
N LYS A 160 -9.55 8.36 -16.78
CA LYS A 160 -9.23 9.76 -16.60
C LYS A 160 -9.21 10.09 -15.11
N SER A 161 -8.31 10.97 -14.71
CA SER A 161 -8.27 11.48 -13.34
C SER A 161 -9.63 12.10 -12.98
N ASN A 162 -10.06 11.84 -11.76
CA ASN A 162 -11.31 12.32 -11.21
C ASN A 162 -11.02 13.39 -10.15
N GLU A 163 -11.64 14.53 -10.24
CA GLU A 163 -11.44 15.63 -9.29
C GLU A 163 -11.87 15.25 -7.86
N SER A 164 -12.88 14.38 -7.71
CA SER A 164 -13.27 13.90 -6.38
C SER A 164 -12.20 13.03 -5.74
N ASP A 165 -11.49 12.22 -6.51
CA ASP A 165 -10.38 11.40 -6.03
C ASP A 165 -9.20 12.26 -5.55
N LYS A 166 -8.86 13.28 -6.35
CA LYS A 166 -7.81 14.24 -5.98
C LYS A 166 -8.19 15.02 -4.73
N LYS A 167 -9.45 15.45 -4.65
CA LYS A 167 -9.96 16.16 -3.48
C LYS A 167 -9.91 15.30 -2.22
N PHE A 168 -10.29 14.04 -2.30
CA PHE A 168 -10.12 13.10 -1.20
C PHE A 168 -8.67 13.03 -0.73
N ALA A 169 -7.72 12.84 -1.65
CA ALA A 169 -6.31 12.76 -1.31
C ALA A 169 -5.77 14.07 -0.70
N THR A 170 -6.15 15.22 -1.24
CA THR A 170 -5.63 16.52 -0.80
C THR A 170 -6.28 17.06 0.46
N GLU A 171 -7.57 16.82 0.67
CA GLU A 171 -8.30 17.38 1.81
C GLU A 171 -8.40 16.42 2.99
N VAL A 172 -8.49 15.09 2.72
CA VAL A 172 -8.64 14.09 3.78
C VAL A 172 -7.29 13.45 4.13
N LEU A 173 -6.58 12.91 3.17
CA LEU A 173 -5.25 12.31 3.40
C LEU A 173 -4.11 13.34 3.40
N ARG A 174 -4.33 14.54 2.87
CA ARG A 174 -3.48 15.75 2.91
C ARG A 174 -2.16 15.61 2.19
N TYR A 175 -2.16 14.82 1.11
CA TYR A 175 -1.03 14.73 0.18
C TYR A 175 -1.48 14.99 -1.26
N LYS A 176 -0.53 15.27 -2.13
CA LYS A 176 -0.73 15.38 -3.58
C LYS A 176 0.35 14.63 -4.34
N TRP A 177 0.00 14.19 -5.52
CA TRP A 177 0.93 13.53 -6.44
C TRP A 177 1.97 14.50 -6.98
N ARG A 178 3.18 14.05 -7.09
CA ARG A 178 4.28 14.77 -7.72
C ARG A 178 4.76 14.07 -8.99
N ASN A 179 5.09 12.78 -8.89
CA ASN A 179 5.60 12.00 -10.00
C ASN A 179 5.40 10.51 -9.73
N SER A 180 5.17 9.73 -10.77
CA SER A 180 5.25 8.27 -10.75
C SER A 180 6.67 7.82 -11.07
N ARG A 181 7.02 6.59 -10.71
CA ARG A 181 8.38 6.05 -10.91
C ARG A 181 9.44 6.99 -10.34
N ALA A 182 9.25 7.36 -9.11
CA ALA A 182 10.03 8.40 -8.47
C ALA A 182 11.48 8.02 -8.22
N ALA A 183 11.80 6.75 -8.07
CA ALA A 183 13.14 6.27 -7.79
C ALA A 183 13.35 4.85 -8.28
N THR A 184 14.61 4.47 -8.47
CA THR A 184 15.04 3.15 -8.94
C THR A 184 16.00 2.44 -7.99
N ASN A 185 16.61 3.15 -7.04
CA ASN A 185 17.66 2.60 -6.19
C ASN A 185 17.17 1.90 -4.90
N GLY A 186 15.88 1.89 -4.65
CA GLY A 186 15.30 1.18 -3.49
C GLY A 186 15.65 1.77 -2.12
N THR A 187 16.06 3.03 -2.06
CA THR A 187 16.48 3.69 -0.82
C THR A 187 15.63 4.94 -0.56
N VAL A 188 15.29 5.15 0.71
CA VAL A 188 14.68 6.40 1.20
C VAL A 188 15.36 6.81 2.50
N TRP A 189 15.47 8.09 2.75
CA TRP A 189 15.99 8.62 4.01
C TRP A 189 15.01 9.62 4.63
N CYS A 190 14.97 9.65 5.95
CA CYS A 190 14.24 10.67 6.67
C CYS A 190 14.92 12.01 6.54
N VAL A 191 14.13 13.07 6.55
CA VAL A 191 14.59 14.45 6.48
C VAL A 191 14.12 15.24 7.68
N ALA A 192 14.85 16.27 8.03
CA ALA A 192 14.45 17.17 9.11
C ALA A 192 13.04 17.72 8.83
N SER A 193 12.15 17.54 9.76
CA SER A 193 10.76 17.97 9.69
C SER A 193 10.22 18.24 11.09
N PRO A 194 9.07 18.89 11.24
CA PRO A 194 8.41 19.05 12.55
C PRO A 194 8.05 17.72 13.24
N ALA A 195 8.01 16.61 12.51
CA ALA A 195 7.86 15.27 13.08
C ALA A 195 9.24 14.71 13.44
N GLU A 196 9.75 15.10 14.59
CA GLU A 196 11.07 14.67 15.09
C GLU A 196 11.17 13.16 15.33
N GLU A 197 10.04 12.45 15.32
CA GLU A 197 9.99 11.01 15.46
C GLU A 197 10.65 10.26 14.31
N PHE A 198 10.67 10.85 13.10
CA PHE A 198 11.19 10.20 11.90
C PHE A 198 12.68 10.46 11.71
N ASP A 199 13.46 9.38 11.77
CA ASP A 199 14.90 9.39 11.54
C ASP A 199 15.38 8.13 10.83
N GLY A 200 16.50 8.23 10.14
CA GLY A 200 17.22 7.10 9.56
C GLY A 200 17.04 6.92 8.06
N GLU A 201 17.63 5.84 7.59
CA GLU A 201 17.59 5.37 6.20
C GLU A 201 16.90 4.02 6.14
N TYR A 202 16.14 3.81 5.09
CA TYR A 202 15.35 2.61 4.86
C TYR A 202 15.57 2.13 3.44
N ASN A 203 15.64 0.79 3.28
CA ASN A 203 15.85 0.14 2.00
C ASN A 203 14.70 -0.81 1.70
N TYR A 204 14.10 -0.69 0.53
CA TYR A 204 13.06 -1.58 0.05
C TYR A 204 13.53 -2.43 -1.15
N PHE A 205 12.84 -3.51 -1.41
CA PHE A 205 13.17 -4.40 -2.52
C PHE A 205 12.77 -3.74 -3.85
N ASN A 206 13.76 -3.35 -4.63
CA ASN A 206 13.62 -2.77 -5.97
C ASN A 206 14.19 -3.67 -7.08
N GLU A 207 14.71 -4.82 -6.70
CA GLU A 207 15.27 -5.83 -7.57
C GLU A 207 14.69 -7.20 -7.24
N LEU A 208 14.75 -8.13 -8.20
CA LEU A 208 14.28 -9.50 -8.03
C LEU A 208 14.98 -10.18 -6.86
N ASN A 209 14.21 -10.77 -5.98
CA ASN A 209 14.67 -11.43 -4.77
C ASN A 209 13.73 -12.58 -4.40
N SER A 210 14.07 -13.36 -3.38
CA SER A 210 13.27 -14.50 -2.91
C SER A 210 12.39 -14.18 -1.70
N GLU A 211 12.35 -12.93 -1.23
CA GLU A 211 11.71 -12.58 0.04
C GLU A 211 10.45 -11.74 -0.14
N SER A 212 10.40 -10.92 -1.18
CA SER A 212 9.30 -10.00 -1.43
C SER A 212 9.14 -9.68 -2.91
N TYR A 213 8.08 -9.04 -3.25
CA TYR A 213 7.88 -8.48 -4.60
C TYR A 213 8.77 -7.26 -4.83
N VAL A 214 8.98 -6.92 -6.08
CA VAL A 214 9.78 -5.77 -6.51
C VAL A 214 8.94 -4.50 -6.51
N VAL A 215 9.49 -3.42 -5.99
CA VAL A 215 8.94 -2.07 -6.07
C VAL A 215 9.74 -1.27 -7.10
N GLU A 216 9.35 -1.38 -8.35
CA GLU A 216 10.03 -0.75 -9.48
C GLU A 216 9.52 0.66 -9.80
N SER A 217 8.40 1.04 -9.21
CA SER A 217 7.68 2.26 -9.61
C SER A 217 7.00 2.93 -8.42
N PRO A 218 7.76 3.37 -7.41
CA PRO A 218 7.18 4.07 -6.27
C PRO A 218 6.70 5.47 -6.68
N ASP A 219 5.74 6.00 -5.92
CA ASP A 219 5.23 7.35 -6.09
C ASP A 219 6.08 8.40 -5.36
N ALA A 220 6.26 9.56 -5.97
CA ALA A 220 6.61 10.77 -5.25
C ALA A 220 5.33 11.54 -4.89
N ILE A 221 5.24 11.93 -3.63
CA ILE A 221 4.10 12.65 -3.05
C ILE A 221 4.59 13.89 -2.29
N GLU A 222 3.76 14.92 -2.24
CA GLU A 222 4.08 16.15 -1.53
C GLU A 222 2.96 16.51 -0.55
N PRO A 223 3.24 17.28 0.51
CA PRO A 223 2.20 17.83 1.36
C PRO A 223 1.18 18.65 0.55
N ALA A 224 -0.09 18.48 0.85
CA ALA A 224 -1.17 19.24 0.21
C ALA A 224 -1.67 20.40 1.06
N THR A 225 -1.36 20.42 2.36
CA THR A 225 -1.81 21.45 3.31
C THR A 225 -0.61 22.07 4.05
N PRO A 226 -0.76 23.26 4.62
CA PRO A 226 0.31 23.91 5.38
C PRO A 226 0.77 23.14 6.63
N GLU A 227 -0.09 22.28 7.18
CA GLU A 227 0.20 21.43 8.35
C GLU A 227 0.92 20.13 7.98
N GLY A 228 1.06 19.87 6.69
CA GLY A 228 1.76 18.70 6.17
C GLY A 228 3.23 18.98 5.89
N TYR A 229 4.05 17.96 6.03
CA TYR A 229 5.48 18.05 5.77
C TYR A 229 6.03 16.75 5.20
N THR A 230 7.07 16.88 4.38
CA THR A 230 7.83 15.73 3.91
C THR A 230 8.63 15.14 5.08
N ILE A 231 8.50 13.84 5.30
CA ILE A 231 9.25 13.08 6.31
C ILE A 231 10.36 12.24 5.72
N MET A 232 10.23 11.86 4.45
CA MET A 232 11.20 11.03 3.73
C MET A 232 11.42 11.52 2.31
N ARG A 233 12.62 11.29 1.79
CA ARG A 233 12.97 11.57 0.39
C ARG A 233 13.70 10.41 -0.26
N TYR A 234 13.58 10.33 -1.58
CA TYR A 234 14.43 9.49 -2.41
C TYR A 234 15.78 10.18 -2.61
N PRO A 235 16.92 9.61 -2.17
CA PRO A 235 18.24 10.25 -2.28
C PRO A 235 18.66 10.49 -3.72
N GLU A 236 18.18 9.68 -4.64
CA GLU A 236 18.49 9.70 -6.06
C GLU A 236 18.16 11.06 -6.73
N ASN A 237 17.09 11.73 -6.29
CA ASN A 237 16.59 12.94 -6.97
C ASN A 237 15.94 13.94 -6.00
N ASN A 238 16.00 13.67 -4.72
CA ASN A 238 15.42 14.50 -3.67
C ASN A 238 13.88 14.66 -3.73
N LEU A 239 13.17 13.82 -4.48
CA LEU A 239 11.71 13.80 -4.47
C LEU A 239 11.19 13.27 -3.13
N SER A 240 10.03 13.76 -2.69
CA SER A 240 9.42 13.32 -1.44
C SER A 240 8.85 11.91 -1.59
N ALA A 241 9.26 11.01 -0.69
CA ALA A 241 8.83 9.61 -0.61
C ALA A 241 7.76 9.37 0.47
N GLY A 242 7.60 10.32 1.39
CA GLY A 242 6.64 10.20 2.48
C GLY A 242 6.23 11.55 3.03
N VAL A 243 4.98 11.64 3.40
CA VAL A 243 4.32 12.83 3.93
C VAL A 243 3.66 12.49 5.25
N ALA A 244 3.84 13.36 6.26
CA ALA A 244 3.07 13.33 7.49
C ALA A 244 2.30 14.64 7.64
N CYS A 245 1.15 14.57 8.30
CA CYS A 245 0.35 15.74 8.59
C CYS A 245 -0.28 15.62 9.98
N GLY A 246 -0.14 16.68 10.78
CA GLY A 246 -0.73 16.81 12.10
C GLY A 246 -2.11 17.47 12.09
N GLY A 247 -2.67 17.72 13.27
CA GLY A 247 -3.93 18.42 13.46
C GLY A 247 -4.98 17.62 14.21
N LYS A 248 -6.26 17.79 13.87
CA LYS A 248 -7.38 17.08 14.51
C LYS A 248 -7.23 15.55 14.43
N TYR A 249 -6.68 15.07 13.35
CA TYR A 249 -6.23 13.71 13.14
C TYR A 249 -4.86 13.76 12.46
N LYS A 250 -4.14 12.66 12.50
CA LYS A 250 -2.82 12.57 11.89
C LYS A 250 -2.81 11.57 10.75
N THR A 251 -2.08 11.91 9.69
CA THR A 251 -1.87 11.03 8.55
C THR A 251 -0.39 10.81 8.31
N VAL A 252 -0.01 9.59 7.96
CA VAL A 252 1.31 9.24 7.43
C VAL A 252 1.09 8.48 6.13
N ILE A 253 1.62 9.01 5.05
CA ILE A 253 1.47 8.41 3.72
C ILE A 253 2.86 8.14 3.15
N LEU A 254 3.10 6.91 2.71
CA LEU A 254 4.33 6.52 2.01
C LEU A 254 4.03 6.21 0.55
N GLY A 255 4.82 6.75 -0.35
CA GLY A 255 4.76 6.49 -1.80
C GLY A 255 5.40 5.16 -2.20
N PHE A 256 5.76 4.33 -1.24
CA PHE A 256 6.29 2.98 -1.42
C PHE A 256 5.66 2.03 -0.38
N PRO A 257 5.55 0.74 -0.66
CA PRO A 257 4.98 -0.24 0.27
C PRO A 257 5.88 -0.48 1.47
N PHE A 258 5.34 -0.36 2.67
CA PHE A 258 6.06 -0.61 3.93
C PHE A 258 6.57 -2.05 4.04
N GLU A 259 5.77 -3.02 3.65
CA GLU A 259 6.11 -4.45 3.71
C GLU A 259 7.32 -4.82 2.82
N SER A 260 7.61 -3.99 1.82
CA SER A 260 8.77 -4.18 0.95
C SER A 260 10.11 -3.78 1.57
N LEU A 261 10.12 -3.20 2.76
CA LEU A 261 11.36 -2.89 3.48
C LEU A 261 12.14 -4.16 3.76
N ARG A 262 13.46 -4.14 3.45
CA ARG A 262 14.31 -5.34 3.41
C ARG A 262 14.51 -6.02 4.76
N SER A 263 14.46 -5.30 5.87
CA SER A 263 14.71 -5.91 7.18
C SER A 263 13.60 -5.66 8.19
N SER A 264 13.33 -6.66 9.02
CA SER A 264 12.41 -6.54 10.15
C SER A 264 12.83 -5.43 11.14
N LYS A 265 14.14 -5.21 11.31
CA LYS A 265 14.64 -4.11 12.13
C LYS A 265 14.20 -2.74 11.57
N GLN A 266 14.29 -2.54 10.28
CA GLN A 266 13.82 -1.30 9.64
C GLN A 266 12.31 -1.17 9.73
N ARG A 267 11.55 -2.24 9.48
CA ARG A 267 10.08 -2.23 9.64
C ARG A 267 9.67 -1.89 11.07
N ASN A 268 10.27 -2.55 12.05
CA ASN A 268 9.96 -2.28 13.46
C ASN A 268 10.30 -0.85 13.87
N LYS A 269 11.45 -0.33 13.42
CA LYS A 269 11.84 1.06 13.68
C LYS A 269 10.84 2.05 13.08
N LEU A 270 10.52 1.90 11.81
CA LEU A 270 9.61 2.82 11.11
C LEU A 270 8.18 2.76 11.68
N MET A 271 7.66 1.57 11.94
CA MET A 271 6.33 1.42 12.55
C MET A 271 6.28 2.07 13.95
N ASN A 272 7.32 1.89 14.76
CA ASN A 272 7.39 2.56 16.06
C ASN A 272 7.41 4.10 15.92
N GLN A 273 8.10 4.65 14.93
CA GLN A 273 8.11 6.08 14.65
C GLN A 273 6.73 6.59 14.23
N ILE A 274 6.04 5.86 13.36
CA ILE A 274 4.66 6.18 12.94
C ILE A 274 3.71 6.18 14.14
N ILE A 275 3.78 5.16 14.96
CA ILE A 275 2.94 5.04 16.16
C ILE A 275 3.25 6.17 17.14
N ARG A 276 4.51 6.45 17.40
CA ARG A 276 4.91 7.58 18.26
C ARG A 276 4.36 8.90 17.71
N PHE A 277 4.50 9.16 16.43
CA PHE A 277 3.94 10.35 15.80
C PHE A 277 2.43 10.45 16.02
N PHE A 278 1.68 9.36 15.90
CA PHE A 278 0.23 9.37 16.15
C PHE A 278 -0.14 9.73 17.59
N TYR A 279 0.65 9.30 18.56
CA TYR A 279 0.34 9.49 19.99
C TYR A 279 1.13 10.62 20.67
N THR A 280 2.09 11.26 20.01
CA THR A 280 2.70 12.51 20.49
C THR A 280 1.66 13.64 20.47
N LYS A 281 1.65 14.46 21.50
CA LYS A 281 0.70 15.59 21.65
C LYS A 281 1.08 16.77 20.78
#